data_273521c5ab0ae8c24530d89b29c83230
#
_entry.id   273521c5ab0ae8c24530d89b29c83230
#
_cell.length_a   1.000
_cell.length_b   1.000
_cell.length_c   1.000
_cell.angle_alpha   90.00
_cell.angle_beta   90.00
_cell.angle_gamma   90.00
#
_symmetry.space_group_name_H-M   'P 1'
#
loop_
_entity.id
_entity.type
_entity.pdbx_description
1 polymer ?
#
loop_
_entity_poly.entity_id
_entity_poly.type
_entity_poly.pdbx_seq_one_letter_code
_entity_poly.pdbx_strand_id
1 'polypeptide(L)'
;MYIASCPLRVSLFGGSTDNPYFVEKYGRGSVISFTSNLKTYVAISQDTIGYNNQGKYIINYSRREEVSSINEIENEVVRTVLEYYNMPPVQVTLTSDAYSQGSGLASSSSYTISLIKACCLFLDKSITDNDACKLAYHLERTYNPYCGYQDPYGCGVGGFKRINFMGDNSVTYEFLPTDIFECYDTHLVFSGVTRNSKGILKKISKNLDKVKPLLKTCDKAYDTLMKENLDKFLFLLGKSWHQKKETSPSIA
;
A
#
# COMPACT_ATOMS: atom_id res chain seq x y z
N MET A 1 -10.38 -3.28 -23.77
CA MET A 1 -10.29 -2.70 -22.41
C MET A 1 -9.63 -3.72 -21.49
N TYR A 2 -8.67 -3.30 -20.67
CA TYR A 2 -7.90 -4.13 -19.74
C TYR A 2 -8.19 -3.65 -18.32
N ILE A 3 -8.60 -4.56 -17.44
CA ILE A 3 -8.99 -4.22 -16.07
C ILE A 3 -8.17 -5.04 -15.10
N ALA A 4 -7.60 -4.38 -14.09
CA ALA A 4 -6.95 -5.02 -12.97
C ALA A 4 -7.42 -4.43 -11.64
N SER A 5 -7.30 -5.20 -10.58
CA SER A 5 -7.66 -4.77 -9.24
C SER A 5 -6.61 -5.21 -8.23
N CYS A 6 -6.54 -4.48 -7.11
CA CYS A 6 -5.71 -4.82 -5.97
C CYS A 6 -6.48 -4.53 -4.67
N PRO A 7 -6.44 -5.41 -3.67
CA PRO A 7 -7.09 -5.14 -2.39
C PRO A 7 -6.41 -4.00 -1.63
N LEU A 8 -7.18 -3.35 -0.78
CA LEU A 8 -6.68 -2.47 0.27
C LEU A 8 -6.18 -3.31 1.45
N ARG A 9 -5.27 -2.75 2.27
CA ARG A 9 -4.71 -3.44 3.43
C ARG A 9 -5.09 -2.76 4.75
N VAL A 10 -5.23 -3.56 5.79
CA VAL A 10 -5.32 -3.10 7.18
C VAL A 10 -4.07 -3.59 7.92
N SER A 11 -3.34 -2.67 8.56
CA SER A 11 -2.13 -2.98 9.33
C SER A 11 -2.46 -3.00 10.81
N LEU A 12 -2.25 -4.14 11.48
CA LEU A 12 -2.54 -4.34 12.89
C LEU A 12 -1.35 -3.98 13.77
N PHE A 13 -0.14 -4.42 13.39
CA PHE A 13 1.07 -4.23 14.19
C PHE A 13 2.25 -3.81 13.35
N GLY A 14 3.24 -3.19 13.99
CA GLY A 14 4.56 -2.93 13.43
C GLY A 14 4.63 -1.78 12.45
N GLY A 15 3.55 -1.10 12.14
CA GLY A 15 3.53 -0.02 11.16
C GLY A 15 4.59 1.04 11.44
N SER A 16 5.26 1.50 10.40
CA SER A 16 6.46 2.36 10.35
C SER A 16 7.79 1.65 10.61
N THR A 17 7.82 0.37 11.00
CA THR A 17 9.08 -0.39 11.08
C THR A 17 9.59 -0.82 9.69
N ASP A 18 8.76 -0.68 8.68
CA ASP A 18 9.05 -0.85 7.25
C ASP A 18 9.78 0.36 6.64
N ASN A 19 9.90 1.47 7.39
CA ASN A 19 10.60 2.65 6.90
C ASN A 19 12.07 2.30 6.57
N PRO A 20 12.58 2.62 5.37
CA PRO A 20 13.93 2.25 4.95
C PRO A 20 15.01 2.70 5.94
N TYR A 21 14.90 3.92 6.47
CA TYR A 21 15.85 4.43 7.47
C TYR A 21 15.77 3.68 8.80
N PHE A 22 14.58 3.14 9.16
CA PHE A 22 14.44 2.30 10.35
C PHE A 22 15.11 0.94 10.13
N VAL A 23 14.86 0.31 8.99
CA VAL A 23 15.45 -0.98 8.62
C VAL A 23 16.98 -0.86 8.52
N GLU A 24 17.49 0.21 7.92
CA GLU A 24 18.92 0.50 7.86
C GLU A 24 19.53 0.65 9.28
N LYS A 25 18.89 1.41 10.17
CA LYS A 25 19.38 1.67 11.53
C LYS A 25 19.33 0.45 12.44
N TYR A 26 18.26 -0.38 12.33
CA TYR A 26 17.99 -1.47 13.29
C TYR A 26 18.14 -2.88 12.69
N GLY A 27 18.52 -2.98 11.41
CA GLY A 27 18.77 -4.22 10.69
C GLY A 27 17.51 -4.94 10.24
N ARG A 28 16.33 -4.63 10.78
CA ARG A 28 15.06 -5.25 10.41
C ARG A 28 13.82 -4.45 10.80
N GLY A 29 12.73 -4.74 10.14
CA GLY A 29 11.38 -4.33 10.50
C GLY A 29 10.39 -5.49 10.34
N SER A 30 9.20 -5.37 10.89
CA SER A 30 8.15 -6.38 10.72
C SER A 30 6.76 -5.77 10.93
N VAL A 31 5.80 -6.19 10.12
CA VAL A 31 4.39 -5.81 10.26
C VAL A 31 3.48 -7.03 10.19
N ILE A 32 2.35 -6.97 10.88
CA ILE A 32 1.24 -7.91 10.73
C ILE A 32 0.09 -7.17 10.12
N SER A 33 -0.40 -7.65 8.97
CA SER A 33 -1.48 -7.02 8.21
C SER A 33 -2.35 -8.05 7.50
N PHE A 34 -3.56 -7.64 7.12
CA PHE A 34 -4.42 -8.43 6.24
C PHE A 34 -4.96 -7.57 5.10
N THR A 35 -5.32 -8.21 4.01
CA THR A 35 -6.04 -7.59 2.91
C THR A 35 -7.53 -7.57 3.21
N SER A 36 -8.17 -6.42 3.00
CA SER A 36 -9.62 -6.31 3.07
C SER A 36 -10.29 -6.83 1.79
N ASN A 37 -11.60 -6.99 1.82
CA ASN A 37 -12.41 -7.23 0.63
C ASN A 37 -12.62 -5.98 -0.24
N LEU A 38 -12.28 -4.80 0.28
CA LEU A 38 -12.31 -3.54 -0.47
C LEU A 38 -11.11 -3.45 -1.40
N LYS A 39 -11.32 -3.01 -2.64
CA LYS A 39 -10.31 -2.98 -3.70
C LYS A 39 -10.24 -1.62 -4.37
N THR A 40 -9.13 -1.39 -5.03
CA THR A 40 -9.00 -0.42 -6.11
C THR A 40 -9.07 -1.14 -7.45
N TYR A 41 -9.58 -0.45 -8.44
CA TYR A 41 -9.70 -0.95 -9.80
C TYR A 41 -9.09 0.06 -10.75
N VAL A 42 -8.38 -0.43 -11.76
CA VAL A 42 -7.85 0.36 -12.86
C VAL A 42 -8.29 -0.27 -14.16
N ALA A 43 -8.90 0.53 -15.03
CA ALA A 43 -9.23 0.15 -16.39
C ALA A 43 -8.39 0.97 -17.37
N ILE A 44 -7.74 0.29 -18.32
CA ILE A 44 -7.01 0.88 -19.44
C ILE A 44 -7.76 0.58 -20.73
N SER A 45 -8.01 1.59 -21.52
CA SER A 45 -8.53 1.44 -22.88
C SER A 45 -7.73 2.31 -23.85
N GLN A 46 -7.66 1.87 -25.10
CA GLN A 46 -7.07 2.65 -26.19
C GLN A 46 -8.12 2.83 -27.25
N ASP A 47 -8.23 4.04 -27.74
CA ASP A 47 -9.05 4.34 -28.90
C ASP A 47 -8.26 4.00 -30.17
N THR A 48 -8.50 2.80 -30.69
CA THR A 48 -7.81 2.31 -31.90
C THR A 48 -8.29 3.00 -33.18
N ILE A 49 -9.43 3.70 -33.13
CA ILE A 49 -10.00 4.42 -34.27
C ILE A 49 -9.53 5.89 -34.25
N GLY A 50 -9.02 6.39 -33.11
CA GLY A 50 -8.53 7.77 -32.96
C GLY A 50 -9.64 8.81 -32.85
N TYR A 51 -10.88 8.39 -32.58
CA TYR A 51 -12.03 9.29 -32.55
C TYR A 51 -12.21 9.99 -31.20
N ASN A 52 -11.96 9.28 -30.10
CA ASN A 52 -12.27 9.80 -28.75
C ASN A 52 -11.10 10.52 -28.08
N ASN A 53 -9.88 10.01 -28.18
CA ASN A 53 -8.74 10.58 -27.46
C ASN A 53 -7.73 11.34 -28.34
N GLN A 54 -7.87 11.26 -29.68
CA GLN A 54 -7.04 12.03 -30.62
C GLN A 54 -5.54 12.02 -30.31
N GLY A 55 -5.01 10.90 -29.84
CA GLY A 55 -3.60 10.77 -29.44
C GLY A 55 -3.27 11.38 -28.05
N LYS A 56 -4.28 11.68 -27.23
CA LYS A 56 -4.09 12.21 -25.88
C LYS A 56 -4.19 11.13 -24.80
N TYR A 57 -3.57 11.40 -23.65
CA TYR A 57 -3.78 10.66 -22.42
C TYR A 57 -5.01 11.21 -21.71
N ILE A 58 -5.96 10.34 -21.38
CA ILE A 58 -7.17 10.69 -20.63
C ILE A 58 -7.14 9.95 -19.29
N ILE A 59 -7.11 10.67 -18.19
CA ILE A 59 -7.04 10.09 -16.85
C ILE A 59 -8.30 10.48 -16.08
N ASN A 60 -9.09 9.47 -15.69
CA ASN A 60 -10.32 9.66 -14.94
C ASN A 60 -10.15 9.10 -13.51
N TYR A 61 -10.29 9.96 -12.53
CA TYR A 61 -10.31 9.61 -11.09
C TYR A 61 -11.29 10.57 -10.37
N SER A 62 -10.95 11.21 -9.25
CA SER A 62 -11.77 12.30 -8.67
C SER A 62 -11.82 13.56 -9.56
N ARG A 63 -10.96 13.61 -10.56
CA ARG A 63 -10.89 14.62 -11.63
C ARG A 63 -10.74 13.93 -12.97
N ARG A 64 -10.87 14.73 -14.05
CA ARG A 64 -10.48 14.31 -15.40
C ARG A 64 -9.29 15.15 -15.86
N GLU A 65 -8.24 14.49 -16.28
CA GLU A 65 -7.11 15.10 -16.98
C GLU A 65 -7.13 14.66 -18.44
N GLU A 66 -6.76 15.58 -19.33
CA GLU A 66 -6.62 15.33 -20.77
C GLU A 66 -5.39 16.06 -21.27
N VAL A 67 -4.32 15.32 -21.56
CA VAL A 67 -2.99 15.86 -21.82
C VAL A 67 -2.36 15.21 -23.04
N SER A 68 -1.39 15.88 -23.66
CA SER A 68 -0.72 15.42 -24.88
C SER A 68 0.54 14.58 -24.60
N SER A 69 1.10 14.69 -23.39
CA SER A 69 2.29 13.93 -23.00
C SER A 69 2.16 13.38 -21.58
N ILE A 70 2.87 12.28 -21.28
CA ILE A 70 2.88 11.64 -19.95
C ILE A 70 3.35 12.62 -18.87
N ASN A 71 4.32 13.48 -19.19
CA ASN A 71 4.91 14.43 -18.23
C ASN A 71 3.92 15.51 -17.74
N GLU A 72 2.84 15.75 -18.49
CA GLU A 72 1.78 16.70 -18.13
C GLU A 72 0.74 16.10 -17.18
N ILE A 73 0.75 14.78 -16.97
CA ILE A 73 -0.19 14.11 -16.05
C ILE A 73 0.09 14.56 -14.61
N GLU A 74 -0.89 15.15 -13.96
CA GLU A 74 -0.79 15.62 -12.56
C GLU A 74 -0.80 14.46 -11.56
N ASN A 75 -1.56 13.40 -11.85
CA ASN A 75 -1.64 12.23 -10.98
C ASN A 75 -0.28 11.51 -10.94
N GLU A 76 0.46 11.66 -9.82
CA GLU A 76 1.82 11.10 -9.66
C GLU A 76 1.87 9.58 -9.86
N VAL A 77 0.86 8.84 -9.38
CA VAL A 77 0.80 7.37 -9.55
C VAL A 77 0.69 7.00 -11.02
N VAL A 78 -0.25 7.64 -11.73
CA VAL A 78 -0.49 7.34 -13.14
C VAL A 78 0.71 7.73 -13.97
N ARG A 79 1.21 8.95 -13.81
CA ARG A 79 2.38 9.44 -14.54
C ARG A 79 3.56 8.47 -14.41
N THR A 80 3.95 8.14 -13.19
CA THR A 80 5.13 7.32 -12.92
C THR A 80 5.01 5.91 -13.51
N VAL A 81 3.83 5.28 -13.43
CA VAL A 81 3.66 3.92 -13.98
C VAL A 81 3.58 3.94 -15.49
N LEU A 82 2.87 4.90 -16.12
CA LEU A 82 2.80 5.01 -17.57
C LEU A 82 4.17 5.34 -18.17
N GLU A 83 4.95 6.19 -17.52
CA GLU A 83 6.31 6.52 -17.90
C GLU A 83 7.24 5.30 -17.85
N TYR A 84 7.19 4.51 -16.77
CA TYR A 84 7.99 3.29 -16.61
C TYR A 84 7.74 2.29 -17.74
N TYR A 85 6.48 2.12 -18.17
CA TYR A 85 6.13 1.20 -19.25
C TYR A 85 6.20 1.84 -20.63
N ASN A 86 6.54 3.12 -20.75
CA ASN A 86 6.50 3.90 -21.98
C ASN A 86 5.17 3.71 -22.74
N MET A 87 4.07 3.85 -21.98
CA MET A 87 2.73 3.59 -22.50
C MET A 87 2.36 4.57 -23.61
N PRO A 88 1.71 4.11 -24.69
CA PRO A 88 1.14 5.01 -25.69
C PRO A 88 -0.03 5.80 -25.10
N PRO A 89 -0.57 6.80 -25.83
CA PRO A 89 -1.80 7.48 -25.45
C PRO A 89 -2.93 6.50 -25.17
N VAL A 90 -3.42 6.51 -23.93
CA VAL A 90 -4.47 5.63 -23.41
C VAL A 90 -5.44 6.40 -22.52
N GLN A 91 -6.63 5.88 -22.36
CA GLN A 91 -7.52 6.28 -21.29
C GLN A 91 -7.34 5.37 -20.09
N VAL A 92 -7.11 5.97 -18.93
CA VAL A 92 -6.98 5.29 -17.63
C VAL A 92 -8.12 5.75 -16.71
N THR A 93 -8.85 4.82 -16.15
CA THR A 93 -9.90 5.10 -15.17
C THR A 93 -9.57 4.40 -13.85
N LEU A 94 -9.56 5.17 -12.76
CA LEU A 94 -9.30 4.69 -11.41
C LEU A 94 -10.58 4.78 -10.57
N THR A 95 -10.96 3.67 -9.93
CA THR A 95 -12.09 3.59 -9.01
C THR A 95 -11.72 2.79 -7.76
N SER A 96 -12.49 2.93 -6.69
CA SER A 96 -12.26 2.23 -5.41
C SER A 96 -13.59 1.94 -4.72
N ASP A 97 -13.65 0.81 -4.01
CA ASP A 97 -14.78 0.43 -3.15
C ASP A 97 -14.86 1.28 -1.87
N ALA A 98 -13.77 1.98 -1.52
CA ALA A 98 -13.71 2.84 -0.35
C ALA A 98 -13.28 4.26 -0.72
N TYR A 99 -13.64 5.24 0.12
CA TYR A 99 -13.06 6.57 0.01
C TYR A 99 -11.54 6.47 0.16
N SER A 100 -10.83 6.70 -0.93
CA SER A 100 -9.41 6.33 -1.03
C SER A 100 -8.45 7.39 -0.51
N GLN A 101 -8.83 8.68 -0.60
CA GLN A 101 -7.92 9.78 -0.28
C GLN A 101 -7.70 9.93 1.23
N GLY A 102 -6.50 9.62 1.71
CA GLY A 102 -6.12 9.79 3.12
C GLY A 102 -6.80 8.81 4.09
N SER A 103 -7.37 7.70 3.59
CA SER A 103 -8.04 6.68 4.41
C SER A 103 -7.10 5.89 5.31
N GLY A 104 -5.80 5.86 5.02
CA GLY A 104 -4.83 5.03 5.74
C GLY A 104 -4.85 3.55 5.34
N LEU A 105 -5.60 3.18 4.29
CA LEU A 105 -5.74 1.80 3.79
C LEU A 105 -4.74 1.45 2.67
N ALA A 106 -3.70 2.25 2.47
CA ALA A 106 -2.69 2.11 1.41
C ALA A 106 -3.26 2.19 -0.01
N SER A 107 -4.22 3.08 -0.23
CA SER A 107 -4.87 3.24 -1.55
C SER A 107 -3.89 3.61 -2.66
N SER A 108 -2.84 4.39 -2.37
CA SER A 108 -1.79 4.74 -3.35
C SER A 108 -1.12 3.49 -3.89
N SER A 109 -0.57 2.64 -3.00
CA SER A 109 0.10 1.39 -3.39
C SER A 109 -0.86 0.40 -4.07
N SER A 110 -2.10 0.32 -3.60
CA SER A 110 -3.13 -0.51 -4.22
C SER A 110 -3.41 -0.06 -5.67
N TYR A 111 -3.55 1.26 -5.92
CA TYR A 111 -3.67 1.80 -7.28
C TYR A 111 -2.42 1.57 -8.12
N THR A 112 -1.23 1.78 -7.55
CA THR A 112 0.04 1.54 -8.24
C THR A 112 0.12 0.09 -8.73
N ILE A 113 -0.20 -0.88 -7.88
CA ILE A 113 -0.20 -2.31 -8.24
C ILE A 113 -1.28 -2.64 -9.28
N SER A 114 -2.51 -2.12 -9.10
CA SER A 114 -3.58 -2.30 -10.08
C SER A 114 -3.19 -1.76 -11.45
N LEU A 115 -2.56 -0.58 -11.49
CA LEU A 115 -2.13 0.04 -12.73
C LEU A 115 -0.95 -0.72 -13.38
N ILE A 116 0.03 -1.17 -12.60
CA ILE A 116 1.13 -2.04 -13.06
C ILE A 116 0.55 -3.28 -13.74
N LYS A 117 -0.38 -3.98 -13.07
CA LYS A 117 -1.02 -5.18 -13.61
C LYS A 117 -1.83 -4.88 -14.89
N ALA A 118 -2.56 -3.76 -14.92
CA ALA A 118 -3.31 -3.34 -16.10
C ALA A 118 -2.41 -2.98 -17.29
N CYS A 119 -1.26 -2.31 -17.04
CA CYS A 119 -0.25 -2.05 -18.06
C CYS A 119 0.38 -3.35 -18.60
N CYS A 120 0.67 -4.31 -17.71
CA CYS A 120 1.17 -5.62 -18.13
C CYS A 120 0.17 -6.33 -19.04
N LEU A 121 -1.13 -6.35 -18.65
CA LEU A 121 -2.19 -6.93 -19.48
C LEU A 121 -2.29 -6.23 -20.85
N PHE A 122 -2.22 -4.91 -20.88
CA PHE A 122 -2.25 -4.13 -22.11
C PHE A 122 -1.07 -4.45 -23.05
N LEU A 123 0.12 -4.68 -22.49
CA LEU A 123 1.36 -4.96 -23.21
C LEU A 123 1.58 -6.46 -23.47
N ASP A 124 0.60 -7.32 -23.18
CA ASP A 124 0.71 -8.78 -23.25
C ASP A 124 1.91 -9.33 -22.46
N LYS A 125 2.12 -8.81 -21.26
CA LYS A 125 3.17 -9.21 -20.33
C LYS A 125 2.55 -9.84 -19.07
N SER A 126 3.29 -10.76 -18.45
CA SER A 126 2.96 -11.30 -17.14
C SER A 126 3.83 -10.65 -16.05
N ILE A 127 3.28 -10.52 -14.84
CA ILE A 127 4.01 -10.07 -13.67
C ILE A 127 3.54 -10.87 -12.46
N THR A 128 4.47 -11.33 -11.62
CA THR A 128 4.11 -11.98 -10.36
C THR A 128 3.67 -10.94 -9.33
N ASP A 129 2.87 -11.36 -8.33
CA ASP A 129 2.46 -10.46 -7.24
C ASP A 129 3.66 -9.87 -6.51
N ASN A 130 4.69 -10.68 -6.27
CA ASN A 130 5.92 -10.23 -5.62
C ASN A 130 6.68 -9.17 -6.44
N ASP A 131 6.79 -9.37 -7.75
CA ASP A 131 7.46 -8.41 -8.63
C ASP A 131 6.65 -7.13 -8.78
N ALA A 132 5.31 -7.22 -8.82
CA ALA A 132 4.43 -6.06 -8.79
C ALA A 132 4.59 -5.25 -7.49
N CYS A 133 4.73 -5.91 -6.34
CA CYS A 133 5.01 -5.25 -5.05
C CYS A 133 6.38 -4.55 -5.05
N LYS A 134 7.42 -5.23 -5.53
CA LYS A 134 8.77 -4.63 -5.65
C LYS A 134 8.76 -3.40 -6.55
N LEU A 135 8.15 -3.53 -7.73
CA LEU A 135 8.06 -2.44 -8.69
C LEU A 135 7.25 -1.28 -8.11
N ALA A 136 6.10 -1.54 -7.48
CA ALA A 136 5.29 -0.51 -6.85
C ALA A 136 6.08 0.26 -5.79
N TYR A 137 6.82 -0.43 -4.92
CA TYR A 137 7.72 0.19 -3.95
C TYR A 137 8.74 1.12 -4.61
N HIS A 138 9.41 0.66 -5.67
CA HIS A 138 10.41 1.48 -6.36
C HIS A 138 9.80 2.71 -7.03
N LEU A 139 8.66 2.55 -7.69
CA LEU A 139 7.97 3.65 -8.35
C LEU A 139 7.42 4.67 -7.34
N GLU A 140 6.82 4.22 -6.24
CA GLU A 140 6.32 5.12 -5.21
C GLU A 140 7.43 5.95 -4.56
N ARG A 141 8.63 5.42 -4.43
CA ARG A 141 9.77 6.14 -3.87
C ARG A 141 10.28 7.27 -4.75
N THR A 142 9.98 7.29 -6.03
CA THR A 142 10.38 8.40 -6.92
C THR A 142 9.70 9.71 -6.51
N TYR A 143 8.47 9.66 -6.01
CA TYR A 143 7.71 10.82 -5.55
C TYR A 143 7.47 10.88 -4.03
N ASN A 144 7.71 9.78 -3.31
CA ASN A 144 7.62 9.72 -1.85
C ASN A 144 8.80 8.92 -1.26
N PRO A 145 9.96 9.54 -1.03
CA PRO A 145 11.17 8.84 -0.57
C PRO A 145 11.05 8.22 0.82
N TYR A 146 10.00 8.56 1.59
CA TYR A 146 9.70 7.99 2.91
C TYR A 146 8.79 6.77 2.87
N CYS A 147 8.31 6.39 1.67
CA CYS A 147 7.50 5.19 1.50
C CYS A 147 8.30 3.95 1.89
N GLY A 148 7.68 3.07 2.68
CA GLY A 148 8.23 1.78 3.07
C GLY A 148 7.61 0.62 2.30
N TYR A 149 8.03 -0.58 2.63
CA TYR A 149 7.60 -1.81 1.96
C TYR A 149 6.19 -2.28 2.38
N GLN A 150 5.70 -1.80 3.54
CA GLN A 150 4.45 -2.27 4.14
C GLN A 150 3.26 -2.17 3.19
N ASP A 151 3.11 -1.03 2.51
CA ASP A 151 1.92 -0.73 1.73
C ASP A 151 1.86 -1.55 0.45
N PRO A 152 2.89 -1.61 -0.40
CA PRO A 152 2.90 -2.48 -1.57
C PRO A 152 2.70 -3.96 -1.25
N TYR A 153 3.46 -4.49 -0.27
CA TYR A 153 3.36 -5.91 0.10
C TYR A 153 2.08 -6.22 0.88
N GLY A 154 1.60 -5.25 1.66
CA GLY A 154 0.33 -5.37 2.36
C GLY A 154 -0.86 -5.51 1.41
N CYS A 155 -0.86 -4.76 0.30
CA CYS A 155 -1.90 -4.80 -0.71
C CYS A 155 -1.69 -5.94 -1.72
N GLY A 156 -0.50 -6.04 -2.29
CA GLY A 156 -0.21 -6.91 -3.43
C GLY A 156 -0.12 -8.39 -3.09
N VAL A 157 0.29 -8.73 -1.86
CA VAL A 157 0.24 -10.10 -1.34
C VAL A 157 -1.04 -10.27 -0.54
N GLY A 158 -1.91 -11.18 -0.94
CA GLY A 158 -3.20 -11.43 -0.29
C GLY A 158 -3.09 -12.00 1.13
N GLY A 159 -4.23 -12.16 1.80
CA GLY A 159 -4.37 -12.89 3.06
C GLY A 159 -3.95 -12.14 4.33
N PHE A 160 -4.01 -12.86 5.46
CA PHE A 160 -3.50 -12.43 6.75
C PHE A 160 -2.05 -12.90 6.89
N LYS A 161 -1.14 -11.99 7.16
CA LYS A 161 0.29 -12.27 7.04
C LYS A 161 1.16 -11.42 7.93
N ARG A 162 2.32 -11.95 8.28
CA ARG A 162 3.47 -11.21 8.77
C ARG A 162 4.40 -10.92 7.61
N ILE A 163 4.88 -9.68 7.49
CA ILE A 163 5.85 -9.26 6.48
C ILE A 163 7.09 -8.79 7.23
N ASN A 164 8.26 -9.32 6.87
CA ASN A 164 9.55 -8.98 7.46
C ASN A 164 10.40 -8.23 6.43
N PHE A 165 11.02 -7.17 6.87
CA PHE A 165 11.91 -6.29 6.09
C PHE A 165 13.32 -6.40 6.65
N MET A 166 14.29 -6.68 5.81
CA MET A 166 15.68 -6.90 6.22
C MET A 166 16.60 -5.79 5.72
N GLY A 167 17.72 -5.60 6.39
CA GLY A 167 18.71 -4.57 6.06
C GLY A 167 19.36 -4.71 4.69
N ASP A 168 19.30 -5.89 4.09
CA ASP A 168 19.72 -6.16 2.71
C ASP A 168 18.64 -5.83 1.64
N ASN A 169 17.58 -5.15 2.05
CA ASN A 169 16.40 -4.84 1.25
C ASN A 169 15.57 -6.07 0.83
N SER A 170 15.82 -7.23 1.39
CA SER A 170 14.95 -8.39 1.18
C SER A 170 13.66 -8.25 1.97
N VAL A 171 12.57 -8.75 1.38
CA VAL A 171 11.25 -8.80 2.00
C VAL A 171 10.77 -10.24 1.97
N THR A 172 10.43 -10.76 3.13
CA THR A 172 9.82 -12.08 3.27
C THR A 172 8.45 -11.96 3.93
N TYR A 173 7.58 -12.90 3.66
CA TYR A 173 6.26 -12.94 4.31
C TYR A 173 5.85 -14.39 4.59
N GLU A 174 5.04 -14.52 5.62
CA GLU A 174 4.43 -15.79 6.05
C GLU A 174 2.94 -15.56 6.32
N PHE A 175 2.11 -16.51 5.91
CA PHE A 175 0.68 -16.47 6.20
C PHE A 175 0.41 -16.92 7.64
N LEU A 176 -0.54 -16.25 8.27
CA LEU A 176 -0.89 -16.45 9.67
C LEU A 176 -2.23 -17.18 9.80
N PRO A 177 -2.46 -17.89 10.91
CA PRO A 177 -3.76 -18.48 11.22
C PRO A 177 -4.88 -17.45 11.22
N THR A 178 -6.04 -17.82 10.66
CA THR A 178 -7.19 -16.91 10.48
C THR A 178 -8.26 -17.05 11.56
N ASP A 179 -8.06 -17.92 12.53
CA ASP A 179 -9.02 -18.22 13.61
C ASP A 179 -9.52 -16.99 14.35
N ILE A 180 -8.67 -15.96 14.43
CA ILE A 180 -9.08 -14.67 15.03
C ILE A 180 -10.28 -14.03 14.33
N PHE A 181 -10.41 -14.21 13.02
CA PHE A 181 -11.54 -13.67 12.24
C PHE A 181 -12.79 -14.56 12.30
N GLU A 182 -12.66 -15.79 12.81
CA GLU A 182 -13.78 -16.68 13.10
C GLU A 182 -14.30 -16.44 14.51
N CYS A 183 -13.41 -16.09 15.45
CA CYS A 183 -13.76 -15.85 16.84
C CYS A 183 -14.28 -14.43 17.11
N TYR A 184 -13.91 -13.44 16.27
CA TYR A 184 -14.23 -12.04 16.50
C TYR A 184 -14.72 -11.35 15.23
N ASP A 185 -15.84 -10.65 15.33
CA ASP A 185 -16.32 -9.78 14.25
C ASP A 185 -15.37 -8.60 14.07
N THR A 186 -14.94 -8.39 12.84
CA THR A 186 -14.02 -7.31 12.48
C THR A 186 -14.74 -6.25 11.66
N HIS A 187 -14.80 -5.03 12.18
CA HIS A 187 -15.45 -3.90 11.54
C HIS A 187 -14.44 -2.81 11.19
N LEU A 188 -14.50 -2.30 9.96
CA LEU A 188 -13.76 -1.11 9.53
C LEU A 188 -14.69 0.10 9.58
N VAL A 189 -14.42 1.03 10.51
CA VAL A 189 -15.24 2.23 10.70
C VAL A 189 -14.45 3.45 10.25
N PHE A 190 -15.05 4.26 9.37
CA PHE A 190 -14.45 5.53 8.96
C PHE A 190 -14.52 6.56 10.09
N SER A 191 -13.37 7.05 10.54
CA SER A 191 -13.28 8.01 11.65
C SER A 191 -13.65 9.46 11.28
N GLY A 192 -13.93 9.74 10.00
CA GLY A 192 -14.16 11.11 9.51
C GLY A 192 -12.87 11.91 9.30
N VAL A 193 -11.69 11.34 9.60
CA VAL A 193 -10.39 12.04 9.50
C VAL A 193 -9.59 11.49 8.32
N THR A 194 -9.17 12.38 7.43
CA THR A 194 -8.22 12.07 6.35
C THR A 194 -6.84 12.64 6.67
N ARG A 195 -5.79 11.95 6.23
CA ARG A 195 -4.40 12.31 6.57
C ARG A 195 -3.49 12.34 5.35
N ASN A 196 -2.53 13.28 5.38
CA ASN A 196 -1.42 13.30 4.43
C ASN A 196 -0.29 12.39 4.94
N SER A 197 -0.13 11.21 4.34
CA SER A 197 0.88 10.22 4.74
C SER A 197 2.32 10.72 4.54
N LYS A 198 2.64 11.46 3.46
CA LYS A 198 3.99 12.00 3.20
C LYS A 198 4.49 12.84 4.40
N GLY A 199 3.66 13.73 4.92
CA GLY A 199 4.02 14.57 6.07
C GLY A 199 4.26 13.80 7.36
N ILE A 200 3.46 12.76 7.61
CA ILE A 200 3.60 11.90 8.79
C ILE A 200 4.87 11.04 8.69
N LEU A 201 5.10 10.39 7.56
CA LEU A 201 6.29 9.55 7.34
C LEU A 201 7.59 10.35 7.46
N LYS A 202 7.62 11.59 6.95
CA LYS A 202 8.76 12.51 7.14
C LYS A 202 9.02 12.86 8.60
N LYS A 203 7.97 13.02 9.43
CA LYS A 203 8.14 13.26 10.88
C LYS A 203 8.63 12.01 11.59
N ILE A 204 8.11 10.83 11.24
CA ILE A 204 8.51 9.56 11.83
C ILE A 204 9.97 9.24 11.52
N SER A 205 10.46 9.48 10.30
CA SER A 205 11.86 9.24 9.92
C SER A 205 12.87 10.04 10.73
N LYS A 206 12.44 11.14 11.38
CA LYS A 206 13.29 11.92 12.30
C LYS A 206 13.33 11.37 13.73
N ASN A 207 12.42 10.45 14.10
CA ASN A 207 12.27 9.93 15.47
C ASN A 207 12.16 8.40 15.48
N LEU A 208 13.09 7.72 14.82
CA LEU A 208 13.07 6.26 14.64
C LEU A 208 13.10 5.48 15.97
N ASP A 209 13.71 6.04 17.03
CA ASP A 209 13.75 5.38 18.34
C ASP A 209 12.36 5.16 18.94
N LYS A 210 11.41 6.07 18.66
CA LYS A 210 10.00 5.93 19.07
C LYS A 210 9.26 4.82 18.31
N VAL A 211 9.79 4.35 17.19
CA VAL A 211 9.22 3.25 16.40
C VAL A 211 9.66 1.88 16.94
N LYS A 212 10.82 1.81 17.60
CA LYS A 212 11.39 0.54 18.12
C LYS A 212 10.43 -0.27 19.02
N PRO A 213 9.63 0.34 19.92
CA PRO A 213 8.63 -0.40 20.70
C PRO A 213 7.57 -1.10 19.85
N LEU A 214 7.19 -0.53 18.68
CA LEU A 214 6.22 -1.13 17.77
C LEU A 214 6.72 -2.46 17.18
N LEU A 215 8.03 -2.55 16.84
CA LEU A 215 8.63 -3.79 16.38
C LEU A 215 8.55 -4.88 17.46
N LYS A 216 8.94 -4.54 18.71
CA LYS A 216 8.87 -5.48 19.83
C LYS A 216 7.43 -5.96 20.11
N THR A 217 6.46 -5.07 19.97
CA THR A 217 5.04 -5.43 20.16
C THR A 217 4.54 -6.29 19.00
N CYS A 218 4.99 -6.05 17.77
CA CYS A 218 4.70 -6.88 16.60
C CYS A 218 5.23 -8.31 16.78
N ASP A 219 6.49 -8.47 17.23
CA ASP A 219 7.07 -9.79 17.50
C ASP A 219 6.27 -10.54 18.60
N LYS A 220 5.91 -9.85 19.69
CA LYS A 220 5.09 -10.44 20.75
C LYS A 220 3.68 -10.81 20.27
N ALA A 221 3.09 -10.00 19.40
CA ALA A 221 1.77 -10.31 18.83
C ALA A 221 1.83 -11.57 17.96
N TYR A 222 2.89 -11.70 17.14
CA TYR A 222 3.14 -12.91 16.38
C TYR A 222 3.26 -14.15 17.28
N ASP A 223 4.15 -14.12 18.28
CA ASP A 223 4.34 -15.24 19.24
C ASP A 223 3.05 -15.60 19.97
N THR A 224 2.21 -14.60 20.24
CA THR A 224 0.95 -14.78 20.96
C THR A 224 -0.11 -15.42 20.07
N LEU A 225 -0.17 -15.00 18.80
CA LEU A 225 -1.07 -15.58 17.80
C LEU A 225 -0.71 -17.05 17.51
N MET A 226 0.59 -17.34 17.35
CA MET A 226 1.07 -18.70 17.10
C MET A 226 0.85 -19.65 18.30
N LYS A 227 0.57 -19.11 19.49
CA LYS A 227 0.18 -19.86 20.69
C LYS A 227 -1.34 -19.85 20.94
N GLU A 228 -2.12 -19.41 19.95
CA GLU A 228 -3.60 -19.32 20.00
C GLU A 228 -4.15 -18.49 21.17
N ASN A 229 -3.35 -17.57 21.73
CA ASN A 229 -3.78 -16.71 22.82
C ASN A 229 -4.38 -15.42 22.27
N LEU A 230 -5.62 -15.50 21.79
CA LEU A 230 -6.30 -14.42 21.08
C LEU A 230 -6.58 -13.22 21.98
N ASP A 231 -6.95 -13.43 23.26
CA ASP A 231 -7.20 -12.32 24.20
C ASP A 231 -5.95 -11.45 24.39
N LYS A 232 -4.81 -12.10 24.53
CA LYS A 232 -3.53 -11.39 24.65
C LYS A 232 -3.14 -10.69 23.35
N PHE A 233 -3.47 -11.28 22.19
CA PHE A 233 -3.25 -10.65 20.89
C PHE A 233 -4.06 -9.35 20.80
N LEU A 234 -5.35 -9.34 21.16
CA LEU A 234 -6.21 -8.16 21.20
C LEU A 234 -5.72 -7.10 22.20
N PHE A 235 -5.27 -7.52 23.39
CA PHE A 235 -4.64 -6.61 24.34
C PHE A 235 -3.41 -5.90 23.73
N LEU A 236 -2.57 -6.66 23.02
CA LEU A 236 -1.40 -6.10 22.34
C LEU A 236 -1.78 -5.14 21.20
N LEU A 237 -2.93 -5.32 20.55
CA LEU A 237 -3.43 -4.41 19.53
C LEU A 237 -3.70 -3.02 20.13
N GLY A 238 -4.40 -2.95 21.27
CA GLY A 238 -4.60 -1.72 22.01
C GLY A 238 -3.28 -1.05 22.42
N LYS A 239 -2.32 -1.84 22.93
CA LYS A 239 -0.98 -1.35 23.25
C LYS A 239 -0.24 -0.78 22.03
N SER A 240 -0.28 -1.48 20.89
CA SER A 240 0.32 -1.02 19.64
C SER A 240 -0.25 0.33 19.20
N TRP A 241 -1.56 0.52 19.36
CA TRP A 241 -2.21 1.80 19.07
C TRP A 241 -1.68 2.94 19.94
N HIS A 242 -1.56 2.74 21.26
CA HIS A 242 -0.98 3.75 22.16
C HIS A 242 0.46 4.10 21.75
N GLN A 243 1.31 3.10 21.51
CA GLN A 243 2.68 3.32 21.04
C GLN A 243 2.71 4.07 19.71
N LYS A 244 1.78 3.76 18.81
CA LYS A 244 1.70 4.44 17.50
C LYS A 244 1.41 5.93 17.66
N LYS A 245 0.51 6.31 18.55
CA LYS A 245 0.21 7.73 18.86
C LYS A 245 1.44 8.49 19.37
N GLU A 246 2.33 7.82 20.11
CA GLU A 246 3.57 8.43 20.62
C GLU A 246 4.61 8.72 19.54
N THR A 247 4.52 8.05 18.37
CA THR A 247 5.49 8.26 17.28
C THR A 247 5.32 9.62 16.59
N SER A 248 4.11 10.17 16.57
CA SER A 248 3.83 11.49 16.00
C SER A 248 2.53 12.07 16.56
N PRO A 249 2.50 13.35 16.98
CA PRO A 249 1.28 14.02 17.43
C PRO A 249 0.17 14.10 16.38
N SER A 250 0.50 13.83 15.11
CA SER A 250 -0.43 13.87 13.97
C SER A 250 -1.13 12.52 13.72
N ILE A 251 -0.98 11.54 14.62
CA ILE A 251 -1.56 10.18 14.50
C ILE A 251 -2.83 10.04 15.36
N ALA A 252 -3.31 11.05 15.98
CA ALA A 252 -4.53 11.01 16.79
C ALA A 252 -5.78 10.84 15.92
#